data_7cb76e057d4beee58ccd2efa058eb672
#
_entry.id   7cb76e057d4beee58ccd2efa058eb672
#
_cell.length_a   1.000
_cell.length_b   1.000
_cell.length_c   1.000
_cell.angle_alpha   90.00
_cell.angle_beta   90.00
_cell.angle_gamma   90.00
#
_symmetry.space_group_name_H-M   'P 1'
#
loop_
_entity.id
_entity.type
_entity.pdbx_description
1 polymer ?
#
loop_
_entity_poly.entity_id
_entity_poly.type
_entity_poly.pdbx_seq_one_letter_code
_entity_poly.pdbx_strand_id
1 'polypeptide(L)'
;MPVVYDEEAFAIITSKLRRLRQALGCRLLLENGSFFTPVPDMDMSEPAFLNRLYAEGYCGTLLDLHNLYVTGRNGGMTPEAYLGELDPDAVEEIHLAGGDEFAGFYMDSHSGPTPPEVWRYAFDYVPRFRRLRAITFEFQESYYERLGPTPLVAELTRMHELAACCHIVPDPSDAG
;
A
#
# COMPACT_ATOMS: atom_id res chain seq x y z
N MET A 1 -13.73 8.12 0.09
CA MET A 1 -14.07 8.97 -1.07
C MET A 1 -12.85 9.03 -1.95
N PRO A 2 -12.92 8.75 -3.26
CA PRO A 2 -11.75 8.84 -4.12
C PRO A 2 -11.20 10.27 -4.14
N VAL A 3 -9.89 10.40 -4.17
CA VAL A 3 -9.20 11.69 -4.32
C VAL A 3 -9.01 11.92 -5.82
N VAL A 4 -9.31 13.11 -6.30
CA VAL A 4 -8.90 13.55 -7.64
C VAL A 4 -7.45 14.01 -7.54
N TYR A 5 -6.55 13.39 -8.28
CA TYR A 5 -5.13 13.74 -8.24
C TYR A 5 -4.84 14.89 -9.20
N ASP A 6 -4.96 16.11 -8.67
CA ASP A 6 -4.73 17.39 -9.35
C ASP A 6 -3.87 18.35 -8.50
N GLU A 7 -3.58 19.53 -9.02
CA GLU A 7 -2.77 20.54 -8.32
C GLU A 7 -3.47 21.08 -7.06
N GLU A 8 -4.80 21.16 -7.03
CA GLU A 8 -5.55 21.62 -5.87
C GLU A 8 -5.45 20.60 -4.73
N ALA A 9 -5.69 19.32 -5.02
CA ALA A 9 -5.52 18.23 -4.05
C ALA A 9 -4.08 18.17 -3.54
N PHE A 10 -3.09 18.35 -4.44
CA PHE A 10 -1.68 18.38 -4.04
C PHE A 10 -1.39 19.49 -3.04
N ALA A 11 -1.86 20.71 -3.30
CA ALA A 11 -1.67 21.86 -2.39
C ALA A 11 -2.36 21.63 -1.03
N ILE A 12 -3.57 21.06 -1.02
CA ILE A 12 -4.31 20.76 0.21
C ILE A 12 -3.59 19.68 1.02
N ILE A 13 -3.19 18.56 0.38
CA ILE A 13 -2.54 17.42 1.04
C ILE A 13 -1.18 17.82 1.60
N THR A 14 -0.34 18.54 0.84
CA THR A 14 0.96 19.00 1.31
C THR A 14 0.86 19.96 2.49
N SER A 15 -0.15 20.84 2.50
CA SER A 15 -0.44 21.71 3.64
C SER A 15 -0.77 20.90 4.90
N LYS A 16 -1.61 19.85 4.77
CA LYS A 16 -1.97 18.96 5.89
C LYS A 16 -0.76 18.15 6.37
N LEU A 17 0.02 17.58 5.46
CA LEU A 17 1.21 16.79 5.79
C LEU A 17 2.25 17.60 6.55
N ARG A 18 2.51 18.85 6.16
CA ARG A 18 3.39 19.78 6.92
C ARG A 18 2.91 19.96 8.36
N ARG A 19 1.62 20.24 8.54
CA ARG A 19 1.03 20.43 9.88
C ARG A 19 1.10 19.16 10.73
N LEU A 20 0.78 18.01 10.15
CA LEU A 20 0.87 16.71 10.83
C LEU A 20 2.32 16.41 11.24
N ARG A 21 3.28 16.60 10.33
CA ARG A 21 4.69 16.37 10.62
C ARG A 21 5.21 17.25 11.75
N GLN A 22 4.79 18.52 11.78
CA GLN A 22 5.15 19.44 12.87
C GLN A 22 4.52 19.03 14.21
N ALA A 23 3.28 18.54 14.19
CA ALA A 23 2.57 18.13 15.40
C ALA A 23 3.06 16.79 15.97
N LEU A 24 3.36 15.83 15.11
CA LEU A 24 3.72 14.46 15.51
C LEU A 24 5.22 14.26 15.67
N GLY A 25 6.05 15.03 14.97
CA GLY A 25 7.52 14.91 15.04
C GLY A 25 8.08 13.62 14.45
N CYS A 26 7.27 12.85 13.69
CA CYS A 26 7.67 11.58 13.11
C CYS A 26 7.63 11.58 11.57
N ARG A 27 8.18 10.54 10.96
CA ARG A 27 8.04 10.25 9.53
C ARG A 27 6.59 9.92 9.24
N LEU A 28 6.05 10.49 8.15
CA LEU A 28 4.71 10.19 7.65
C LEU A 28 4.83 9.33 6.41
N LEU A 29 3.95 8.34 6.30
CA LEU A 29 3.72 7.57 5.10
C LEU A 29 2.30 7.85 4.62
N LEU A 30 2.11 7.92 3.32
CA LEU A 30 0.80 8.03 2.70
C LEU A 30 0.51 6.73 1.97
N GLU A 31 -0.66 6.17 2.25
CA GLU A 31 -1.12 4.93 1.65
C GLU A 31 -1.83 5.20 0.32
N ASN A 32 -1.63 4.30 -0.66
CA ASN A 32 -2.41 4.28 -1.90
C ASN A 32 -3.83 3.78 -1.64
N GLY A 33 -4.79 4.34 -2.38
CA GLY A 33 -6.19 3.99 -2.21
C GLY A 33 -6.63 2.73 -2.94
N SER A 34 -7.79 2.18 -2.53
CA SER A 34 -8.54 1.20 -3.30
C SER A 34 -9.69 1.89 -4.05
N PHE A 35 -9.81 1.68 -5.37
CA PHE A 35 -10.83 2.30 -6.20
C PHE A 35 -11.78 1.25 -6.77
N PHE A 36 -13.08 1.48 -6.61
CA PHE A 36 -14.14 0.58 -7.13
C PHE A 36 -14.66 1.01 -8.50
N THR A 37 -14.33 2.22 -8.92
CA THR A 37 -14.67 2.76 -10.23
C THR A 37 -13.55 3.68 -10.70
N PRO A 38 -13.29 3.80 -12.01
CA PRO A 38 -12.35 4.79 -12.51
C PRO A 38 -12.75 6.20 -12.07
N VAL A 39 -11.77 6.98 -11.64
CA VAL A 39 -11.96 8.42 -11.33
C VAL A 39 -11.63 9.21 -12.60
N PRO A 40 -12.60 9.92 -13.19
CA PRO A 40 -12.36 10.73 -14.38
C PRO A 40 -11.60 12.02 -14.03
N ASP A 41 -11.07 12.66 -15.07
CA ASP A 41 -10.51 14.03 -15.02
C ASP A 41 -9.39 14.25 -14.01
N MET A 42 -8.54 13.25 -13.79
CA MET A 42 -7.31 13.40 -13.01
C MET A 42 -6.19 13.98 -13.89
N ASP A 43 -5.49 14.98 -13.37
CA ASP A 43 -4.33 15.59 -14.05
C ASP A 43 -3.09 14.69 -14.01
N MET A 44 -3.03 13.80 -13.03
CA MET A 44 -1.92 12.85 -12.85
C MET A 44 -2.42 11.51 -12.28
N SER A 45 -1.63 10.47 -12.47
CA SER A 45 -1.87 9.17 -11.85
C SER A 45 -1.58 9.22 -10.33
N GLU A 46 -2.16 8.27 -9.57
CA GLU A 46 -1.83 8.15 -8.15
C GLU A 46 -0.32 7.91 -7.89
N PRO A 47 0.37 6.97 -8.60
CA PRO A 47 1.80 6.81 -8.40
C PRO A 47 2.61 8.07 -8.73
N ALA A 48 2.25 8.85 -9.77
CA ALA A 48 2.90 10.13 -10.06
C ALA A 48 2.70 11.13 -8.91
N PHE A 49 1.51 11.18 -8.33
CA PHE A 49 1.20 12.03 -7.18
C PHE A 49 2.04 11.66 -5.95
N LEU A 50 2.13 10.36 -5.63
CA LEU A 50 2.94 9.86 -4.51
C LEU A 50 4.44 10.11 -4.74
N ASN A 51 4.94 9.85 -5.94
CA ASN A 51 6.32 10.15 -6.32
C ASN A 51 6.67 11.62 -6.10
N ARG A 52 5.76 12.53 -6.47
CA ARG A 52 5.95 13.97 -6.27
C ARG A 52 5.98 14.35 -4.80
N LEU A 53 5.07 13.78 -3.98
CA LEU A 53 5.08 14.00 -2.52
C LEU A 53 6.39 13.54 -1.89
N TYR A 54 6.92 12.41 -2.34
CA TYR A 54 8.20 11.87 -1.89
C TYR A 54 9.37 12.77 -2.32
N ALA A 55 9.44 13.12 -3.61
CA ALA A 55 10.52 13.95 -4.16
C ALA A 55 10.61 15.34 -3.51
N GLU A 56 9.46 15.92 -3.16
CA GLU A 56 9.39 17.20 -2.43
C GLU A 56 9.56 17.04 -0.90
N GLY A 57 9.77 15.81 -0.40
CA GLY A 57 10.12 15.54 1.01
C GLY A 57 8.96 15.60 1.99
N TYR A 58 7.71 15.50 1.52
CA TYR A 58 6.52 15.55 2.40
C TYR A 58 6.29 14.27 3.18
N CYS A 59 6.31 13.12 2.50
CA CYS A 59 6.09 11.81 3.09
C CYS A 59 6.80 10.71 2.28
N GLY A 60 6.85 9.48 2.83
CA GLY A 60 7.09 8.27 2.07
C GLY A 60 5.77 7.64 1.65
N THR A 61 5.86 6.46 1.04
CA THR A 61 4.70 5.67 0.62
C THR A 61 4.58 4.42 1.51
N LEU A 62 3.40 4.20 2.05
CA LEU A 62 2.90 2.92 2.48
C LEU A 62 2.20 2.33 1.25
N LEU A 63 2.73 1.24 0.72
CA LEU A 63 2.19 0.61 -0.47
C LEU A 63 1.36 -0.61 -0.08
N ASP A 64 0.05 -0.50 -0.15
CA ASP A 64 -0.86 -1.63 -0.03
C ASP A 64 -1.02 -2.32 -1.39
N LEU A 65 -0.46 -3.52 -1.51
CA LEU A 65 -0.53 -4.32 -2.73
C LEU A 65 -1.92 -4.91 -2.99
N HIS A 66 -2.71 -5.10 -1.92
CA HIS A 66 -4.08 -5.55 -2.05
C HIS A 66 -4.97 -4.44 -2.63
N ASN A 67 -4.77 -3.17 -2.22
CA ASN A 67 -5.45 -2.01 -2.79
C ASN A 67 -5.21 -1.88 -4.30
N LEU A 68 -3.98 -2.16 -4.78
CA LEU A 68 -3.69 -2.21 -6.22
C LEU A 68 -4.48 -3.32 -6.91
N TYR A 69 -4.52 -4.49 -6.29
CA TYR A 69 -5.28 -5.63 -6.82
C TYR A 69 -6.78 -5.34 -6.88
N VAL A 70 -7.36 -4.77 -5.81
CA VAL A 70 -8.76 -4.31 -5.75
C VAL A 70 -9.05 -3.35 -6.90
N THR A 71 -8.22 -2.32 -7.05
CA THR A 71 -8.36 -1.31 -8.11
C THR A 71 -8.32 -1.93 -9.51
N GLY A 72 -7.35 -2.79 -9.78
CA GLY A 72 -7.21 -3.47 -11.07
C GLY A 72 -8.39 -4.42 -11.38
N ARG A 73 -8.86 -5.17 -10.39
CA ARG A 73 -10.04 -6.05 -10.52
C ARG A 73 -11.32 -5.28 -10.83
N ASN A 74 -11.44 -4.07 -10.36
CA ASN A 74 -12.60 -3.18 -10.57
C ASN A 74 -12.46 -2.27 -11.80
N GLY A 75 -11.50 -2.54 -12.70
CA GLY A 75 -11.35 -1.85 -13.98
C GLY A 75 -10.54 -0.55 -13.92
N GLY A 76 -9.84 -0.29 -12.83
CA GLY A 76 -8.88 0.80 -12.69
C GLY A 76 -7.47 0.45 -13.22
N MET A 77 -6.47 1.19 -12.78
CA MET A 77 -5.08 0.99 -13.16
C MET A 77 -4.59 -0.40 -12.74
N THR A 78 -3.90 -1.11 -13.63
CA THR A 78 -3.39 -2.45 -13.30
C THR A 78 -2.22 -2.35 -12.32
N PRO A 79 -2.02 -3.36 -11.43
CA PRO A 79 -0.90 -3.36 -10.49
C PRO A 79 0.46 -3.23 -11.18
N GLU A 80 0.64 -3.89 -12.34
CA GLU A 80 1.88 -3.82 -13.10
C GLU A 80 2.18 -2.40 -13.63
N ALA A 81 1.15 -1.70 -14.13
CA ALA A 81 1.29 -0.32 -14.59
C ALA A 81 1.61 0.62 -13.42
N TYR A 82 0.92 0.45 -12.29
CA TYR A 82 1.15 1.21 -11.07
C TYR A 82 2.59 1.04 -10.55
N LEU A 83 3.00 -0.22 -10.36
CA LEU A 83 4.33 -0.57 -9.85
C LEU A 83 5.47 -0.21 -10.81
N GLY A 84 5.16 -0.11 -12.11
CA GLY A 84 6.09 0.36 -13.14
C GLY A 84 6.31 1.88 -13.11
N GLU A 85 5.34 2.65 -12.60
CA GLU A 85 5.40 4.11 -12.50
C GLU A 85 5.87 4.60 -11.12
N LEU A 86 5.60 3.83 -10.06
CA LEU A 86 5.95 4.19 -8.69
C LEU A 86 7.48 4.19 -8.49
N ASP A 87 7.99 5.25 -7.86
CA ASP A 87 9.39 5.32 -7.45
C ASP A 87 9.67 4.29 -6.34
N PRO A 88 10.52 3.28 -6.58
CA PRO A 88 10.82 2.26 -5.59
C PRO A 88 11.51 2.80 -4.32
N ASP A 89 12.17 3.95 -4.40
CA ASP A 89 12.80 4.58 -3.25
C ASP A 89 11.79 5.37 -2.39
N ALA A 90 10.55 5.58 -2.88
CA ALA A 90 9.48 6.20 -2.09
C ALA A 90 8.84 5.23 -1.10
N VAL A 91 8.93 3.90 -1.34
CA VAL A 91 8.22 2.88 -0.55
C VAL A 91 8.99 2.54 0.72
N GLU A 92 8.35 2.72 1.86
CA GLU A 92 8.93 2.44 3.18
C GLU A 92 8.17 1.35 3.94
N GLU A 93 6.91 1.07 3.58
CA GLU A 93 6.10 0.01 4.19
C GLU A 93 5.23 -0.67 3.13
N ILE A 94 4.98 -1.97 3.33
CA ILE A 94 4.10 -2.79 2.50
C ILE A 94 2.95 -3.34 3.35
N HIS A 95 1.73 -3.18 2.84
CA HIS A 95 0.57 -3.87 3.37
C HIS A 95 0.12 -4.98 2.43
N LEU A 96 -0.31 -6.09 3.03
CA LEU A 96 -0.89 -7.27 2.42
C LEU A 96 -2.23 -7.55 3.10
N ALA A 97 -3.24 -7.81 2.32
CA ALA A 97 -4.57 -8.15 2.82
C ALA A 97 -5.29 -9.10 1.87
N GLY A 98 -6.45 -9.57 2.26
CA GLY A 98 -7.35 -10.32 1.41
C GLY A 98 -8.77 -9.77 1.44
N GLY A 99 -9.54 -10.04 0.40
CA GLY A 99 -10.89 -9.52 0.26
C GLY A 99 -11.88 -10.53 -0.29
N ASP A 100 -13.10 -10.09 -0.49
CA ASP A 100 -14.22 -10.88 -1.01
C ASP A 100 -14.91 -10.17 -2.18
N GLU A 101 -15.63 -10.93 -3.01
CA GLU A 101 -16.52 -10.37 -4.03
C GLU A 101 -17.88 -10.00 -3.42
N PHE A 102 -18.36 -8.80 -3.72
CA PHE A 102 -19.68 -8.34 -3.33
C PHE A 102 -20.30 -7.47 -4.44
N ALA A 103 -21.54 -7.79 -4.84
CA ALA A 103 -22.32 -7.04 -5.82
C ALA A 103 -21.58 -6.77 -7.16
N GLY A 104 -20.71 -7.68 -7.59
CA GLY A 104 -19.94 -7.57 -8.84
C GLY A 104 -18.63 -6.77 -8.72
N PHE A 105 -18.25 -6.35 -7.52
CA PHE A 105 -16.98 -5.73 -7.21
C PHE A 105 -16.13 -6.64 -6.33
N TYR A 106 -14.82 -6.56 -6.51
CA TYR A 106 -13.88 -7.12 -5.55
C TYR A 106 -13.62 -6.07 -4.45
N MET A 107 -13.90 -6.46 -3.20
CA MET A 107 -13.91 -5.54 -2.06
C MET A 107 -12.61 -5.62 -1.26
N ASP A 108 -12.16 -4.46 -0.80
CA ASP A 108 -11.11 -4.33 0.19
C ASP A 108 -11.72 -4.55 1.59
N SER A 109 -11.99 -5.81 1.92
CA SER A 109 -12.73 -6.18 3.13
C SER A 109 -11.87 -6.79 4.24
N HIS A 110 -10.59 -7.04 3.98
CA HIS A 110 -9.64 -7.66 4.92
C HIS A 110 -10.21 -8.95 5.55
N SER A 111 -10.92 -9.74 4.73
CA SER A 111 -11.77 -10.84 5.18
C SER A 111 -11.20 -12.23 4.95
N GLY A 112 -10.02 -12.34 4.37
CA GLY A 112 -9.42 -13.61 3.99
C GLY A 112 -7.91 -13.57 3.83
N PRO A 113 -7.31 -14.67 3.36
CA PRO A 113 -5.90 -14.72 3.04
C PRO A 113 -5.57 -13.85 1.83
N THR A 114 -4.33 -13.42 1.76
CA THR A 114 -3.79 -12.66 0.62
C THR A 114 -3.92 -13.46 -0.68
N PRO A 115 -4.53 -12.90 -1.75
CA PRO A 115 -4.66 -13.57 -3.04
C PRO A 115 -3.30 -13.99 -3.63
N PRO A 116 -3.24 -15.11 -4.36
CA PRO A 116 -2.00 -15.57 -5.00
C PRO A 116 -1.36 -14.52 -5.92
N GLU A 117 -2.17 -13.71 -6.60
CA GLU A 117 -1.72 -12.64 -7.48
C GLU A 117 -1.02 -11.52 -6.70
N VAL A 118 -1.55 -11.16 -5.53
CA VAL A 118 -0.94 -10.15 -4.64
C VAL A 118 0.40 -10.66 -4.13
N TRP A 119 0.49 -11.95 -3.75
CA TRP A 119 1.76 -12.56 -3.39
C TRP A 119 2.76 -12.58 -4.54
N ARG A 120 2.32 -12.81 -5.79
CA ARG A 120 3.17 -12.71 -6.96
C ARG A 120 3.75 -11.30 -7.10
N TYR A 121 2.93 -10.25 -6.98
CA TYR A 121 3.41 -8.87 -6.98
C TYR A 121 4.40 -8.62 -5.84
N ALA A 122 4.12 -9.13 -4.65
CA ALA A 122 5.01 -8.98 -3.52
C ALA A 122 6.41 -9.54 -3.81
N PHE A 123 6.52 -10.78 -4.27
CA PHE A 123 7.82 -11.40 -4.57
C PHE A 123 8.53 -10.78 -5.79
N ASP A 124 7.79 -10.31 -6.79
CA ASP A 124 8.37 -9.72 -8.02
C ASP A 124 8.89 -8.29 -7.80
N TYR A 125 8.26 -7.51 -6.92
CA TYR A 125 8.53 -6.07 -6.81
C TYR A 125 9.15 -5.65 -5.48
N VAL A 126 8.70 -6.19 -4.34
CA VAL A 126 9.14 -5.72 -3.01
C VAL A 126 10.66 -5.82 -2.77
N PRO A 127 11.38 -6.85 -3.29
CA PRO A 127 12.85 -6.88 -3.16
C PRO A 127 13.59 -5.71 -3.81
N ARG A 128 12.92 -4.90 -4.62
CA ARG A 128 13.49 -3.70 -5.27
C ARG A 128 13.41 -2.44 -4.40
N PHE A 129 12.59 -2.46 -3.33
CA PHE A 129 12.37 -1.32 -2.44
C PHE A 129 13.48 -1.21 -1.40
N ARG A 130 14.42 -0.27 -1.64
CA ARG A 130 15.64 -0.15 -0.81
C ARG A 130 15.41 0.53 0.53
N ARG A 131 14.25 1.15 0.72
CA ARG A 131 13.88 1.89 1.94
C ARG A 131 12.82 1.18 2.76
N LEU A 132 12.52 -0.07 2.41
CA LEU A 132 11.53 -0.87 3.10
C LEU A 132 11.90 -1.06 4.57
N ARG A 133 10.95 -0.83 5.48
CA ARG A 133 11.09 -0.91 6.93
C ARG A 133 10.16 -1.93 7.55
N ALA A 134 8.98 -2.11 6.96
CA ALA A 134 7.97 -3.03 7.47
C ALA A 134 7.18 -3.71 6.36
N ILE A 135 6.69 -4.91 6.68
CA ILE A 135 5.68 -5.65 5.90
C ILE A 135 4.60 -6.04 6.88
N THR A 136 3.37 -5.62 6.63
CA THR A 136 2.23 -5.83 7.50
C THR A 136 1.17 -6.68 6.80
N PHE A 137 0.58 -7.65 7.50
CA PHE A 137 -0.63 -8.33 7.06
C PHE A 137 -1.82 -7.78 7.82
N GLU A 138 -2.80 -7.28 7.08
CA GLU A 138 -4.02 -6.71 7.64
C GLU A 138 -5.20 -7.64 7.51
N PHE A 139 -5.92 -7.84 8.60
CA PHE A 139 -7.23 -8.49 8.59
C PHE A 139 -8.13 -7.90 9.68
N GLN A 140 -9.44 -7.95 9.45
CA GLN A 140 -10.39 -7.51 10.46
C GLN A 140 -10.63 -8.63 11.49
N GLU A 141 -10.60 -8.28 12.77
CA GLU A 141 -10.82 -9.21 13.89
C GLU A 141 -12.13 -10.01 13.75
N SER A 142 -13.18 -9.40 13.23
CA SER A 142 -14.47 -10.07 12.98
C SER A 142 -14.40 -11.26 12.03
N TYR A 143 -13.36 -11.36 11.21
CA TYR A 143 -13.14 -12.47 10.29
C TYR A 143 -12.18 -13.54 10.84
N TYR A 144 -11.64 -13.36 12.05
CA TYR A 144 -10.69 -14.31 12.62
C TYR A 144 -11.26 -15.73 12.74
N GLU A 145 -12.54 -15.88 13.14
CA GLU A 145 -13.18 -17.19 13.22
C GLU A 145 -13.27 -17.88 11.85
N ARG A 146 -13.46 -17.11 10.78
CA ARG A 146 -13.50 -17.60 9.39
C ARG A 146 -12.09 -17.92 8.87
N LEU A 147 -11.12 -17.03 9.12
CA LEU A 147 -9.74 -17.20 8.69
C LEU A 147 -9.09 -18.36 9.46
N GLY A 148 -9.21 -18.34 10.79
CA GLY A 148 -8.62 -19.32 11.70
C GLY A 148 -7.10 -19.20 11.84
N PRO A 149 -6.50 -19.95 12.78
CA PRO A 149 -5.07 -19.82 13.07
C PRO A 149 -4.17 -20.39 11.97
N THR A 150 -4.60 -21.44 11.28
CA THR A 150 -3.73 -22.10 10.28
C THR A 150 -3.45 -21.21 9.06
N PRO A 151 -4.45 -20.59 8.40
CA PRO A 151 -4.21 -19.62 7.34
C PRO A 151 -3.40 -18.41 7.82
N LEU A 152 -3.66 -17.90 9.02
CA LEU A 152 -2.91 -16.77 9.57
C LEU A 152 -1.41 -17.11 9.73
N VAL A 153 -1.09 -18.29 10.26
CA VAL A 153 0.30 -18.75 10.36
C VAL A 153 0.94 -18.92 8.98
N ALA A 154 0.17 -19.37 7.97
CA ALA A 154 0.67 -19.48 6.60
C ALA A 154 0.99 -18.11 6.00
N GLU A 155 0.12 -17.08 6.21
CA GLU A 155 0.40 -15.70 5.81
C GLU A 155 1.68 -15.18 6.45
N LEU A 156 1.84 -15.30 7.77
CA LEU A 156 3.02 -14.85 8.49
C LEU A 156 4.30 -15.59 8.04
N THR A 157 4.20 -16.89 7.75
CA THR A 157 5.34 -17.67 7.23
C THR A 157 5.77 -17.11 5.87
N ARG A 158 4.82 -16.84 5.00
CA ARG A 158 5.10 -16.32 3.66
C ARG A 158 5.65 -14.89 3.69
N MET A 159 5.20 -14.08 4.66
CA MET A 159 5.81 -12.76 4.93
C MET A 159 7.27 -12.87 5.35
N HIS A 160 7.63 -13.85 6.18
CA HIS A 160 9.03 -14.09 6.56
C HIS A 160 9.88 -14.52 5.35
N GLU A 161 9.32 -15.34 4.46
CA GLU A 161 9.99 -15.72 3.20
C GLU A 161 10.24 -14.49 2.33
N LEU A 162 9.23 -13.61 2.19
CA LEU A 162 9.36 -12.36 1.45
C LEU A 162 10.41 -11.44 2.08
N ALA A 163 10.35 -11.24 3.40
CA ALA A 163 11.30 -10.40 4.14
C ALA A 163 12.75 -10.89 3.98
N ALA A 164 12.98 -12.21 3.91
CA ALA A 164 14.30 -12.78 3.67
C ALA A 164 14.87 -12.44 2.27
N CYS A 165 14.02 -12.06 1.31
CA CYS A 165 14.42 -11.62 -0.02
C CYS A 165 14.64 -10.09 -0.11
N CYS A 166 14.34 -9.35 0.97
CA CYS A 166 14.34 -7.89 0.99
C CYS A 166 15.48 -7.32 1.82
N HIS A 167 15.83 -6.07 1.52
CA HIS A 167 16.65 -5.26 2.42
C HIS A 167 15.70 -4.47 3.33
N ILE A 168 15.53 -4.93 4.57
CA ILE A 168 14.73 -4.23 5.58
C ILE A 168 15.63 -3.24 6.33
N VAL A 169 15.29 -1.95 6.25
CA VAL A 169 16.01 -0.89 6.96
C VAL A 169 15.56 -0.88 8.43
N PRO A 170 16.45 -1.11 9.41
CA PRO A 170 16.09 -1.10 10.82
C PRO A 170 15.48 0.23 11.25
N ASP A 171 14.53 0.20 12.20
CA ASP A 171 14.07 1.43 12.84
C ASP A 171 15.21 2.01 13.69
N PRO A 172 15.48 3.33 13.62
CA PRO A 172 16.48 3.94 14.49
C PRO A 172 16.20 3.76 15.98
N SER A 173 14.95 3.49 16.38
CA SER A 173 14.57 3.19 17.76
C SER A 173 14.94 1.77 18.21
N ASP A 174 15.23 0.86 17.29
CA ASP A 174 15.63 -0.53 17.61
C ASP A 174 17.13 -0.66 17.97
N ALA A 175 17.87 0.43 17.87
CA ALA A 175 19.32 0.49 18.14
C ALA A 175 19.65 0.86 19.60
N GLY A 176 18.71 0.66 20.54
CA GLY A 176 18.84 0.96 21.97
C GLY A 176 19.23 -0.23 22.83
#